data_c121069362dae37955f4fc1c8df43322
#
_entry.id   c121069362dae37955f4fc1c8df43322
#
_cell.length_a   1.000
_cell.length_b   1.000
_cell.length_c   1.000
_cell.angle_alpha   90.00
_cell.angle_beta   90.00
_cell.angle_gamma   90.00
#
_symmetry.space_group_name_H-M   'P 1'
#
loop_
_entity.id
_entity.type
_entity.pdbx_description
1 polymer ?
#
loop_
_entity_poly.entity_id
_entity_poly.type
_entity_poly.pdbx_seq_one_letter_code
_entity_poly.pdbx_strand_id
1 'polypeptide(L)'
;MTPALHTSALTSLPLLARGKVRDNYAVGDDRILMVASDRVSAFDVIMGEPIPGKGELLTRLSLFWFDQLGPKGLNICPIHLTGDAPESVVSAAEAPQVIGRSMLVQRLKPIPVEAVVRGYLAGSGWKEYQEGQAVCGVQLPAGLQNASQLPEPIYTPAAKAAMGEHDENISFERTVEMIGPELAAQIRDVSIALYKAAAAIALKKGIIIADTKFEFGLDKAGRLVLMDDVLTPDSSRYWPAESYVVGQNPPSYDKQFLRDWLETAQVGGKPWDKTPPAPRLPKEVIEKTAAKYQEALTRLMG
;
A
#
# COMPACT_ATOMS: atom_id res chain seq x y z
N MET A 1 24.56 -2.52 -8.40
CA MET A 1 23.12 -2.21 -8.25
C MET A 1 22.44 -2.50 -9.56
N THR A 2 21.36 -3.26 -9.54
CA THR A 2 20.54 -3.48 -10.74
C THR A 2 20.01 -2.12 -11.22
N PRO A 3 20.00 -1.83 -12.54
CA PRO A 3 19.41 -0.61 -13.06
C PRO A 3 17.95 -0.47 -12.61
N ALA A 4 17.53 0.75 -12.26
CA ALA A 4 16.15 0.99 -11.84
C ALA A 4 15.17 0.65 -12.98
N LEU A 5 14.14 -0.14 -12.67
CA LEU A 5 13.08 -0.48 -13.62
C LEU A 5 11.95 0.55 -13.54
N HIS A 6 11.93 1.51 -14.46
CA HIS A 6 10.81 2.46 -14.55
C HIS A 6 9.57 1.81 -15.18
N THR A 7 9.73 1.05 -16.25
CA THR A 7 8.63 0.43 -17.00
C THR A 7 9.08 -0.94 -17.47
N SER A 8 8.28 -1.96 -17.20
CA SER A 8 8.55 -3.30 -17.74
C SER A 8 8.09 -3.37 -19.20
N ALA A 9 8.80 -4.19 -20.00
CA ALA A 9 8.55 -4.39 -21.42
C ALA A 9 8.61 -5.88 -21.74
N LEU A 10 7.64 -6.64 -21.21
CA LEU A 10 7.49 -8.05 -21.51
C LEU A 10 6.72 -8.21 -22.83
N THR A 11 7.27 -8.98 -23.75
CA THR A 11 6.65 -9.29 -25.05
C THR A 11 6.02 -10.67 -25.07
N SER A 12 6.41 -11.54 -24.13
CA SER A 12 5.88 -12.90 -24.00
C SER A 12 4.49 -12.96 -23.39
N LEU A 13 4.03 -11.89 -22.74
CA LEU A 13 2.74 -11.82 -22.05
C LEU A 13 1.95 -10.57 -22.44
N PRO A 14 0.62 -10.67 -22.60
CA PRO A 14 -0.23 -9.50 -22.85
C PRO A 14 -0.26 -8.58 -21.64
N LEU A 15 0.02 -7.29 -21.85
CA LEU A 15 -0.16 -6.26 -20.81
C LEU A 15 -1.67 -6.03 -20.58
N LEU A 16 -2.14 -6.21 -19.33
CA LEU A 16 -3.51 -5.93 -18.92
C LEU A 16 -3.69 -4.49 -18.51
N ALA A 17 -2.78 -4.01 -17.66
CA ALA A 17 -2.85 -2.65 -17.13
C ALA A 17 -1.46 -2.20 -16.65
N ARG A 18 -1.24 -0.90 -16.77
CA ARG A 18 -0.09 -0.22 -16.16
C ARG A 18 -0.59 0.73 -15.10
N GLY A 19 -0.39 0.33 -13.85
CA GLY A 19 -0.74 1.15 -12.69
C GLY A 19 0.32 2.19 -12.35
N LYS A 20 0.10 2.94 -11.27
CA LYS A 20 1.03 3.98 -10.80
C LYS A 20 2.42 3.41 -10.50
N VAL A 21 2.52 2.20 -9.95
CA VAL A 21 3.79 1.59 -9.51
C VAL A 21 3.95 0.13 -9.93
N ARG A 22 2.96 -0.51 -10.56
CA ARG A 22 3.00 -1.90 -11.02
C ARG A 22 2.50 -2.01 -12.46
N ASP A 23 3.05 -2.99 -13.16
CA ASP A 23 2.61 -3.40 -14.48
C ASP A 23 2.06 -4.83 -14.38
N ASN A 24 0.83 -5.05 -14.81
CA ASN A 24 0.11 -6.32 -14.70
C ASN A 24 -0.03 -6.97 -16.07
N TYR A 25 0.40 -8.23 -16.18
CA TYR A 25 0.35 -9.02 -17.42
C TYR A 25 -0.53 -10.25 -17.25
N ALA A 26 -1.29 -10.59 -18.29
CA ALA A 26 -2.09 -11.81 -18.31
C ALA A 26 -1.21 -13.07 -18.42
N VAL A 27 -1.50 -14.07 -17.59
CA VAL A 27 -0.91 -15.41 -17.68
C VAL A 27 -2.05 -16.41 -17.80
N GLY A 28 -2.41 -16.73 -19.03
CA GLY A 28 -3.65 -17.45 -19.33
C GLY A 28 -4.88 -16.63 -18.89
N ASP A 29 -5.96 -17.34 -18.55
CA ASP A 29 -7.24 -16.70 -18.20
C ASP A 29 -7.41 -16.47 -16.69
N ASP A 30 -6.59 -17.10 -15.87
CA ASP A 30 -6.82 -17.22 -14.42
C ASP A 30 -5.68 -16.70 -13.55
N ARG A 31 -4.58 -16.23 -14.13
CA ARG A 31 -3.43 -15.69 -13.41
C ARG A 31 -3.00 -14.32 -13.94
N ILE A 32 -2.28 -13.59 -13.10
CA ILE A 32 -1.67 -12.30 -13.43
C ILE A 32 -0.22 -12.33 -12.95
N LEU A 33 0.71 -11.90 -13.78
CA LEU A 33 2.05 -11.54 -13.37
C LEU A 33 2.06 -10.06 -13.03
N MET A 34 2.26 -9.76 -11.74
CA MET A 34 2.35 -8.38 -11.22
C MET A 34 3.82 -8.01 -11.09
N VAL A 35 4.29 -7.07 -11.91
CA VAL A 35 5.68 -6.58 -11.90
C VAL A 35 5.73 -5.24 -11.18
N ALA A 36 6.40 -5.19 -10.03
CA ALA A 36 6.63 -3.95 -9.31
C ALA A 36 7.77 -3.15 -9.97
N SER A 37 7.46 -1.94 -10.40
CA SER A 37 8.45 -1.01 -10.93
C SER A 37 9.09 -0.20 -9.80
N ASP A 38 10.15 0.53 -10.15
CA ASP A 38 10.78 1.49 -9.25
C ASP A 38 10.14 2.89 -9.32
N ARG A 39 9.02 3.03 -10.05
CA ARG A 39 8.22 4.27 -10.04
C ARG A 39 7.75 4.59 -8.62
N VAL A 40 7.71 5.86 -8.30
CA VAL A 40 7.08 6.36 -7.09
C VAL A 40 5.97 7.34 -7.45
N SER A 41 4.86 7.23 -6.73
CA SER A 41 3.72 8.13 -6.86
C SER A 41 3.47 8.82 -5.52
N ALA A 42 3.25 10.11 -5.54
CA ALA A 42 2.83 10.89 -4.39
C ALA A 42 1.77 11.92 -4.84
N PHE A 43 0.74 12.15 -4.00
CA PHE A 43 -0.41 13.00 -4.35
C PHE A 43 -1.06 12.59 -5.70
N ASP A 44 -1.14 11.28 -5.96
CA ASP A 44 -1.64 10.64 -7.17
C ASP A 44 -0.88 10.96 -8.48
N VAL A 45 0.23 11.70 -8.38
CA VAL A 45 1.12 11.99 -9.50
C VAL A 45 2.33 11.05 -9.47
N ILE A 46 2.65 10.45 -10.63
CA ILE A 46 3.85 9.62 -10.81
C ILE A 46 5.05 10.56 -11.02
N MET A 47 6.10 10.37 -10.20
CA MET A 47 7.36 11.12 -10.35
C MET A 47 8.13 10.62 -11.58
N GLY A 48 8.87 11.53 -12.20
CA GLY A 48 9.67 11.21 -13.39
C GLY A 48 10.87 10.31 -13.08
N GLU A 49 11.49 10.48 -11.91
CA GLU A 49 12.64 9.70 -11.49
C GLU A 49 12.19 8.47 -10.66
N PRO A 50 12.71 7.27 -10.95
CA PRO A 50 12.46 6.09 -10.15
C PRO A 50 13.28 6.09 -8.85
N ILE A 51 12.79 5.36 -7.85
CA ILE A 51 13.55 5.06 -6.62
C ILE A 51 14.20 3.67 -6.80
N PRO A 52 15.53 3.59 -7.02
CA PRO A 52 16.20 2.33 -7.33
C PRO A 52 15.97 1.26 -6.26
N GLY A 53 15.59 0.04 -6.70
CA GLY A 53 15.34 -1.10 -5.83
C GLY A 53 14.00 -1.09 -5.10
N LYS A 54 13.18 -0.04 -5.29
CA LYS A 54 11.87 0.08 -4.63
C LYS A 54 10.96 -1.12 -4.93
N GLY A 55 10.88 -1.52 -6.21
CA GLY A 55 10.02 -2.64 -6.63
C GLY A 55 10.39 -3.95 -5.95
N GLU A 56 11.70 -4.26 -5.87
CA GLU A 56 12.20 -5.46 -5.20
C GLU A 56 11.89 -5.43 -3.69
N LEU A 57 12.12 -4.29 -3.07
CA LEU A 57 11.91 -4.10 -1.63
C LEU A 57 10.43 -4.25 -1.25
N LEU A 58 9.53 -3.61 -1.98
CA LEU A 58 8.09 -3.71 -1.72
C LEU A 58 7.57 -5.13 -1.94
N THR A 59 8.06 -5.83 -2.99
CA THR A 59 7.70 -7.22 -3.23
C THR A 59 8.14 -8.12 -2.08
N ARG A 60 9.38 -7.97 -1.59
CA ARG A 60 9.87 -8.72 -0.43
C ARG A 60 9.05 -8.47 0.83
N LEU A 61 8.66 -7.23 1.09
CA LEU A 61 7.78 -6.88 2.23
C LEU A 61 6.39 -7.50 2.08
N SER A 62 5.78 -7.42 0.90
CA SER A 62 4.47 -8.05 0.66
C SER A 62 4.53 -9.56 0.86
N LEU A 63 5.56 -10.23 0.32
CA LEU A 63 5.74 -11.68 0.49
C LEU A 63 5.94 -12.06 1.96
N PHE A 64 6.74 -11.28 2.70
CA PHE A 64 6.87 -11.47 4.16
C PHE A 64 5.51 -11.40 4.86
N TRP A 65 4.70 -10.39 4.59
CA TRP A 65 3.39 -10.23 5.23
C TRP A 65 2.39 -11.29 4.81
N PHE A 66 2.39 -11.72 3.54
CA PHE A 66 1.59 -12.85 3.08
C PHE A 66 1.96 -14.14 3.79
N ASP A 67 3.25 -14.39 4.05
CA ASP A 67 3.70 -15.55 4.82
C ASP A 67 3.26 -15.47 6.29
N GLN A 68 3.33 -14.29 6.92
CA GLN A 68 2.93 -14.13 8.33
C GLN A 68 1.42 -14.24 8.53
N LEU A 69 0.62 -13.64 7.67
CA LEU A 69 -0.82 -13.44 7.86
C LEU A 69 -1.68 -14.46 7.11
N GLY A 70 -1.17 -14.98 6.01
CA GLY A 70 -1.84 -15.92 5.13
C GLY A 70 -1.85 -17.37 5.64
N PRO A 71 -2.21 -18.32 4.76
CA PRO A 71 -2.40 -19.73 5.12
C PRO A 71 -1.21 -20.44 5.73
N LYS A 72 0.02 -20.00 5.44
CA LYS A 72 1.25 -20.57 6.03
C LYS A 72 1.56 -20.05 7.43
N GLY A 73 1.05 -18.88 7.78
CA GLY A 73 1.24 -18.23 9.07
C GLY A 73 -0.01 -18.29 9.94
N LEU A 74 -0.56 -17.13 10.29
CA LEU A 74 -1.74 -17.00 11.16
C LEU A 74 -3.06 -17.42 10.52
N ASN A 75 -3.07 -17.69 9.21
CA ASN A 75 -4.25 -18.15 8.45
C ASN A 75 -5.50 -17.26 8.63
N ILE A 76 -5.31 -15.95 8.63
CA ILE A 76 -6.41 -15.00 8.86
C ILE A 76 -7.30 -14.91 7.61
N CYS A 77 -6.68 -14.92 6.41
CA CYS A 77 -7.38 -14.79 5.14
C CYS A 77 -6.64 -15.55 4.03
N PRO A 78 -7.35 -16.16 3.07
CA PRO A 78 -6.75 -16.63 1.82
C PRO A 78 -6.01 -15.49 1.10
N ILE A 79 -4.94 -15.82 0.40
CA ILE A 79 -4.10 -14.86 -0.32
C ILE A 79 -4.07 -15.19 -1.81
N HIS A 80 -3.82 -14.21 -2.64
CA HIS A 80 -3.85 -14.37 -4.09
C HIS A 80 -2.60 -15.02 -4.69
N LEU A 81 -1.52 -15.23 -3.92
CA LEU A 81 -0.29 -15.85 -4.44
C LEU A 81 -0.55 -17.27 -4.95
N THR A 82 0.01 -17.63 -6.13
CA THR A 82 -0.05 -19.00 -6.65
C THR A 82 0.97 -19.91 -5.99
N GLY A 83 2.08 -19.34 -5.51
CA GLY A 83 3.25 -20.08 -5.04
C GLY A 83 4.25 -20.45 -6.13
N ASP A 84 3.93 -20.22 -7.40
CA ASP A 84 4.84 -20.47 -8.52
C ASP A 84 5.86 -19.33 -8.68
N ALA A 85 7.02 -19.63 -9.22
CA ALA A 85 8.05 -18.66 -9.51
C ALA A 85 7.62 -17.72 -10.66
N PRO A 86 7.64 -16.40 -10.47
CA PRO A 86 7.21 -15.44 -11.50
C PRO A 86 7.98 -15.55 -12.82
N GLU A 87 9.26 -15.88 -12.77
CA GLU A 87 10.12 -16.05 -13.96
C GLU A 87 9.76 -17.27 -14.81
N SER A 88 8.98 -18.20 -14.27
CA SER A 88 8.56 -19.41 -15.00
C SER A 88 7.59 -19.14 -16.16
N VAL A 89 6.99 -17.95 -16.18
CA VAL A 89 5.96 -17.57 -17.19
C VAL A 89 6.45 -16.58 -18.23
N VAL A 90 7.73 -16.20 -18.19
CA VAL A 90 8.35 -15.26 -19.14
C VAL A 90 9.52 -15.92 -19.87
N SER A 91 9.98 -15.30 -20.95
CA SER A 91 11.20 -15.75 -21.63
C SER A 91 12.46 -15.51 -20.79
N ALA A 92 13.52 -16.29 -21.03
CA ALA A 92 14.80 -16.10 -20.33
C ALA A 92 15.39 -14.68 -20.49
N ALA A 93 15.15 -14.03 -21.63
CA ALA A 93 15.58 -12.68 -21.90
C ALA A 93 14.84 -11.62 -21.06
N GLU A 94 13.61 -11.93 -20.65
CA GLU A 94 12.74 -11.04 -19.85
C GLU A 94 12.87 -11.27 -18.34
N ALA A 95 13.36 -12.44 -17.92
CA ALA A 95 13.53 -12.82 -16.53
C ALA A 95 14.22 -11.75 -15.65
N PRO A 96 15.24 -10.99 -16.11
CA PRO A 96 15.84 -9.91 -15.33
C PRO A 96 14.87 -8.77 -14.95
N GLN A 97 13.77 -8.58 -15.70
CA GLN A 97 12.75 -7.58 -15.37
C GLN A 97 11.74 -8.07 -14.31
N VAL A 98 11.75 -9.37 -14.01
CA VAL A 98 10.72 -10.07 -13.21
C VAL A 98 11.27 -10.56 -11.87
N ILE A 99 12.50 -11.12 -11.89
CA ILE A 99 13.12 -11.72 -10.71
C ILE A 99 13.20 -10.73 -9.55
N GLY A 100 12.75 -11.18 -8.37
CA GLY A 100 12.83 -10.43 -7.10
C GLY A 100 11.83 -9.30 -6.94
N ARG A 101 11.13 -8.89 -8.02
CA ARG A 101 10.20 -7.76 -8.02
C ARG A 101 8.78 -8.08 -8.49
N SER A 102 8.48 -9.35 -8.66
CA SER A 102 7.19 -9.76 -9.21
C SER A 102 6.50 -10.80 -8.35
N MET A 103 5.19 -10.88 -8.50
CA MET A 103 4.35 -11.92 -7.90
C MET A 103 3.49 -12.54 -9.00
N LEU A 104 3.44 -13.87 -9.05
CA LEU A 104 2.47 -14.60 -9.88
C LEU A 104 1.24 -14.89 -9.01
N VAL A 105 0.11 -14.34 -9.40
CA VAL A 105 -1.09 -14.29 -8.56
C VAL A 105 -2.31 -14.82 -9.30
N GLN A 106 -3.30 -15.26 -8.54
CA GLN A 106 -4.62 -15.60 -9.06
C GLN A 106 -5.33 -14.36 -9.58
N ARG A 107 -6.02 -14.48 -10.71
CA ARG A 107 -6.88 -13.44 -11.25
C ARG A 107 -8.21 -13.47 -10.50
N LEU A 108 -8.44 -12.48 -9.67
CA LEU A 108 -9.64 -12.32 -8.85
C LEU A 108 -10.60 -11.32 -9.47
N LYS A 109 -11.87 -11.37 -9.04
CA LYS A 109 -12.82 -10.29 -9.25
C LYS A 109 -12.56 -9.21 -8.18
N PRO A 110 -11.97 -8.05 -8.51
CA PRO A 110 -11.62 -7.05 -7.51
C PRO A 110 -12.87 -6.44 -6.87
N ILE A 111 -12.79 -6.13 -5.58
CA ILE A 111 -13.83 -5.42 -4.85
C ILE A 111 -13.52 -3.92 -4.95
N PRO A 112 -14.51 -3.06 -5.30
CA PRO A 112 -14.29 -1.63 -5.56
C PRO A 112 -14.21 -0.79 -4.28
N VAL A 113 -13.64 -1.36 -3.21
CA VAL A 113 -13.48 -0.72 -1.91
C VAL A 113 -12.04 -0.92 -1.45
N GLU A 114 -11.41 0.14 -0.99
CA GLU A 114 -10.17 0.11 -0.26
C GLU A 114 -10.44 -0.06 1.23
N ALA A 115 -9.96 -1.14 1.81
CA ALA A 115 -10.18 -1.48 3.20
C ALA A 115 -9.11 -0.85 4.09
N VAL A 116 -9.31 0.41 4.48
CA VAL A 116 -8.37 1.13 5.34
C VAL A 116 -8.66 0.83 6.80
N VAL A 117 -7.64 0.46 7.56
CA VAL A 117 -7.70 0.31 9.02
C VAL A 117 -6.73 1.28 9.67
N ARG A 118 -7.21 1.98 10.69
CA ARG A 118 -6.41 2.95 11.44
C ARG A 118 -6.34 2.55 12.92
N GLY A 119 -5.13 2.41 13.43
CA GLY A 119 -4.87 2.29 14.88
C GLY A 119 -4.40 3.58 15.51
N TYR A 120 -4.06 4.56 14.67
CA TYR A 120 -3.60 5.89 15.07
C TYR A 120 -4.27 6.95 14.20
N LEU A 121 -4.42 8.15 14.74
CA LEU A 121 -5.08 9.26 14.09
C LEU A 121 -4.06 10.07 13.27
N ALA A 122 -4.01 9.85 11.96
CA ALA A 122 -3.04 10.48 11.06
C ALA A 122 -3.63 10.78 9.67
N GLY A 123 -2.97 11.63 8.91
CA GLY A 123 -3.30 11.93 7.51
C GLY A 123 -4.74 12.43 7.33
N SER A 124 -5.49 11.83 6.39
CA SER A 124 -6.89 12.21 6.13
C SER A 124 -7.78 11.96 7.35
N GLY A 125 -7.54 10.90 8.13
CA GLY A 125 -8.30 10.63 9.35
C GLY A 125 -8.12 11.73 10.42
N TRP A 126 -6.91 12.29 10.57
CA TRP A 126 -6.70 13.42 11.46
C TRP A 126 -7.45 14.67 10.98
N LYS A 127 -7.43 14.97 9.68
CA LYS A 127 -8.16 16.11 9.11
C LYS A 127 -9.66 15.99 9.36
N GLU A 128 -10.24 14.83 9.06
CA GLU A 128 -11.67 14.57 9.25
C GLU A 128 -12.08 14.64 10.74
N TYR A 129 -11.24 14.11 11.64
CA TYR A 129 -11.47 14.22 13.08
C TYR A 129 -11.50 15.66 13.57
N GLN A 130 -10.64 16.54 13.04
CA GLN A 130 -10.65 17.96 13.42
C GLN A 130 -11.96 18.67 13.03
N GLU A 131 -12.64 18.21 12.00
CA GLU A 131 -13.89 18.79 11.53
C GLU A 131 -15.12 18.34 12.34
N GLY A 132 -15.14 17.07 12.76
CA GLY A 132 -16.34 16.48 13.34
C GLY A 132 -16.12 15.45 14.46
N GLN A 133 -14.91 15.29 14.97
CA GLN A 133 -14.54 14.25 15.96
C GLN A 133 -14.96 12.83 15.52
N ALA A 134 -15.02 12.61 14.22
CA ALA A 134 -15.38 11.33 13.60
C ALA A 134 -14.45 11.06 12.42
N VAL A 135 -14.33 9.78 12.02
CA VAL A 135 -13.64 9.38 10.80
C VAL A 135 -14.51 8.34 10.09
N CYS A 136 -14.90 8.59 8.84
CA CYS A 136 -15.81 7.73 8.07
C CYS A 136 -17.10 7.37 8.84
N GLY A 137 -17.65 8.32 9.60
CA GLY A 137 -18.84 8.11 10.44
C GLY A 137 -18.57 7.46 11.79
N VAL A 138 -17.36 6.97 12.07
CA VAL A 138 -16.98 6.40 13.37
C VAL A 138 -16.68 7.54 14.34
N GLN A 139 -17.52 7.69 15.37
CA GLN A 139 -17.30 8.68 16.42
C GLN A 139 -16.11 8.31 17.29
N LEU A 140 -15.26 9.28 17.59
CA LEU A 140 -14.05 9.10 18.38
C LEU A 140 -14.09 9.97 19.64
N PRO A 141 -13.35 9.59 20.71
CA PRO A 141 -13.26 10.40 21.91
C PRO A 141 -12.76 11.81 21.63
N ALA A 142 -13.25 12.79 22.40
CA ALA A 142 -12.75 14.16 22.36
C ALA A 142 -11.31 14.25 22.90
N GLY A 143 -10.55 15.24 22.44
CA GLY A 143 -9.21 15.55 22.94
C GLY A 143 -8.08 14.71 22.30
N LEU A 144 -8.36 13.91 21.29
CA LEU A 144 -7.30 13.26 20.51
C LEU A 144 -6.49 14.30 19.74
N GLN A 145 -5.21 14.03 19.60
CA GLN A 145 -4.25 14.84 18.87
C GLN A 145 -3.75 14.10 17.61
N ASN A 146 -3.03 14.81 16.75
CA ASN A 146 -2.32 14.15 15.66
C ASN A 146 -1.43 13.03 16.21
N ALA A 147 -1.39 11.90 15.51
CA ALA A 147 -0.69 10.68 15.90
C ALA A 147 -1.18 10.03 17.22
N SER A 148 -2.29 10.44 17.81
CA SER A 148 -2.87 9.70 18.96
C SER A 148 -3.18 8.27 18.59
N GLN A 149 -2.80 7.33 19.46
CA GLN A 149 -3.26 5.95 19.36
C GLN A 149 -4.77 5.91 19.65
N LEU A 150 -5.52 5.20 18.82
CA LEU A 150 -6.96 5.00 19.04
C LEU A 150 -7.19 3.94 20.10
N PRO A 151 -8.29 4.03 20.88
CA PRO A 151 -8.64 3.00 21.88
C PRO A 151 -8.75 1.59 21.26
N GLU A 152 -9.33 1.52 20.07
CA GLU A 152 -9.39 0.33 19.22
C GLU A 152 -9.13 0.73 17.77
N PRO A 153 -8.53 -0.16 16.96
CA PRO A 153 -8.43 0.08 15.52
C PRO A 153 -9.80 0.21 14.87
N ILE A 154 -9.95 1.20 14.01
CA ILE A 154 -11.20 1.48 13.29
C ILE A 154 -11.07 1.15 11.81
N TYR A 155 -12.16 0.67 11.21
CA TYR A 155 -12.29 0.46 9.78
C TYR A 155 -12.85 1.72 9.11
N THR A 156 -12.09 2.29 8.20
CA THR A 156 -12.39 3.58 7.56
C THR A 156 -12.22 3.42 6.04
N PRO A 157 -13.19 2.79 5.35
CA PRO A 157 -13.07 2.44 3.95
C PRO A 157 -13.00 3.65 3.03
N ALA A 158 -12.47 3.45 1.83
CA ALA A 158 -12.55 4.40 0.74
C ALA A 158 -13.11 3.73 -0.52
N ALA A 159 -13.90 4.45 -1.30
CA ALA A 159 -14.31 4.02 -2.62
C ALA A 159 -13.12 4.20 -3.58
N LYS A 160 -12.84 3.17 -4.39
CA LYS A 160 -11.84 3.29 -5.46
C LYS A 160 -12.34 4.27 -6.50
N ALA A 161 -11.60 5.35 -6.70
CA ALA A 161 -11.87 6.30 -7.75
C ALA A 161 -11.43 5.77 -9.13
N ALA A 162 -11.92 6.40 -10.19
CA ALA A 162 -11.41 6.17 -11.53
C ALA A 162 -9.93 6.58 -11.61
N MET A 163 -9.20 6.01 -12.57
CA MET A 163 -7.78 6.30 -12.72
C MET A 163 -7.54 7.80 -12.95
N GLY A 164 -6.81 8.43 -12.02
CA GLY A 164 -6.52 9.88 -12.05
C GLY A 164 -7.37 10.72 -11.10
N GLU A 165 -8.34 10.13 -10.44
CA GLU A 165 -9.11 10.76 -9.37
C GLU A 165 -8.58 10.31 -7.99
N HIS A 166 -9.00 11.00 -6.92
CA HIS A 166 -8.64 10.66 -5.55
C HIS A 166 -9.66 9.69 -4.95
N ASP A 167 -9.18 8.68 -4.23
CA ASP A 167 -10.03 7.80 -3.45
C ASP A 167 -10.76 8.60 -2.38
N GLU A 168 -12.07 8.41 -2.26
CA GLU A 168 -12.92 9.13 -1.33
C GLU A 168 -13.22 8.28 -0.10
N ASN A 169 -12.98 8.83 1.09
CA ASN A 169 -13.40 8.20 2.34
C ASN A 169 -14.92 8.03 2.34
N ILE A 170 -15.38 6.82 2.65
CA ILE A 170 -16.81 6.50 2.71
C ILE A 170 -17.15 5.88 4.07
N SER A 171 -18.43 5.91 4.44
CA SER A 171 -18.88 5.23 5.66
C SER A 171 -19.01 3.72 5.44
N PHE A 172 -19.13 2.98 6.55
CA PHE A 172 -19.43 1.54 6.48
C PHE A 172 -20.78 1.27 5.80
N GLU A 173 -21.79 2.10 6.05
CA GLU A 173 -23.11 2.03 5.42
C GLU A 173 -23.02 2.17 3.91
N ARG A 174 -22.19 3.10 3.44
CA ARG A 174 -21.92 3.25 2.00
C ARG A 174 -21.24 2.02 1.41
N THR A 175 -20.32 1.40 2.15
CA THR A 175 -19.73 0.10 1.73
C THR A 175 -20.81 -0.98 1.63
N VAL A 176 -21.73 -1.05 2.58
CA VAL A 176 -22.87 -1.99 2.55
C VAL A 176 -23.75 -1.78 1.30
N GLU A 177 -24.04 -0.53 0.95
CA GLU A 177 -24.79 -0.23 -0.28
C GLU A 177 -24.06 -0.70 -1.55
N MET A 178 -22.72 -0.59 -1.58
CA MET A 178 -21.92 -0.94 -2.76
C MET A 178 -21.75 -2.44 -2.98
N ILE A 179 -21.56 -3.21 -1.90
CA ILE A 179 -21.13 -4.62 -1.99
C ILE A 179 -22.00 -5.60 -1.20
N GLY A 180 -23.03 -5.12 -0.51
CA GLY A 180 -23.92 -5.91 0.35
C GLY A 180 -23.43 -6.07 1.79
N PRO A 181 -24.34 -6.31 2.73
CA PRO A 181 -24.04 -6.29 4.16
C PRO A 181 -23.08 -7.41 4.61
N GLU A 182 -23.24 -8.62 4.07
CA GLU A 182 -22.43 -9.78 4.48
C GLU A 182 -20.96 -9.59 4.06
N LEU A 183 -20.71 -9.20 2.80
CA LEU A 183 -19.37 -9.00 2.29
C LEU A 183 -18.71 -7.78 2.94
N ALA A 184 -19.45 -6.71 3.16
CA ALA A 184 -18.95 -5.51 3.85
C ALA A 184 -18.50 -5.84 5.30
N ALA A 185 -19.31 -6.60 6.03
CA ALA A 185 -18.98 -7.05 7.39
C ALA A 185 -17.74 -7.96 7.38
N GLN A 186 -17.68 -8.92 6.45
CA GLN A 186 -16.53 -9.82 6.33
C GLN A 186 -15.23 -9.05 6.04
N ILE A 187 -15.24 -8.09 5.11
CA ILE A 187 -14.06 -7.27 4.79
C ILE A 187 -13.63 -6.45 6.00
N ARG A 188 -14.55 -5.79 6.70
CA ARG A 188 -14.25 -5.04 7.91
C ARG A 188 -13.55 -5.91 8.95
N ASP A 189 -14.14 -7.03 9.28
CA ASP A 189 -13.69 -7.89 10.38
C ASP A 189 -12.33 -8.55 10.05
N VAL A 190 -12.15 -9.02 8.81
CA VAL A 190 -10.88 -9.56 8.32
C VAL A 190 -9.80 -8.48 8.30
N SER A 191 -10.11 -7.27 7.85
CA SER A 191 -9.14 -6.16 7.79
C SER A 191 -8.65 -5.76 9.18
N ILE A 192 -9.56 -5.67 10.16
CA ILE A 192 -9.20 -5.38 11.56
C ILE A 192 -8.34 -6.50 12.14
N ALA A 193 -8.66 -7.77 11.86
CA ALA A 193 -7.87 -8.91 12.32
C ALA A 193 -6.46 -8.92 11.72
N LEU A 194 -6.33 -8.68 10.41
CA LEU A 194 -5.05 -8.54 9.71
C LEU A 194 -4.21 -7.41 10.30
N TYR A 195 -4.82 -6.24 10.50
CA TYR A 195 -4.16 -5.08 11.08
C TYR A 195 -3.65 -5.36 12.50
N LYS A 196 -4.50 -5.88 13.39
CA LYS A 196 -4.12 -6.19 14.80
C LYS A 196 -2.94 -7.17 14.85
N ALA A 197 -2.97 -8.21 14.04
CA ALA A 197 -1.89 -9.19 13.96
C ALA A 197 -0.59 -8.57 13.45
N ALA A 198 -0.66 -7.82 12.36
CA ALA A 198 0.50 -7.15 11.78
C ALA A 198 1.10 -6.09 12.70
N ALA A 199 0.27 -5.26 13.34
CA ALA A 199 0.71 -4.25 14.29
C ALA A 199 1.45 -4.86 15.49
N ALA A 200 0.97 -6.01 16.00
CA ALA A 200 1.63 -6.73 17.09
C ALA A 200 2.99 -7.32 16.67
N ILE A 201 3.12 -7.81 15.43
CA ILE A 201 4.39 -8.31 14.88
C ILE A 201 5.37 -7.14 14.67
N ALA A 202 4.93 -6.05 14.03
CA ALA A 202 5.77 -4.90 13.74
C ALA A 202 6.25 -4.19 15.00
N LEU A 203 5.40 -4.07 16.02
CA LEU A 203 5.76 -3.42 17.29
C LEU A 203 6.92 -4.14 18.00
N LYS A 204 6.97 -5.47 17.95
CA LYS A 204 8.11 -6.27 18.47
C LYS A 204 9.41 -5.97 17.74
N LYS A 205 9.35 -5.42 16.56
CA LYS A 205 10.48 -4.99 15.72
C LYS A 205 10.73 -3.47 15.80
N GLY A 206 10.10 -2.78 16.75
CA GLY A 206 10.24 -1.34 16.95
C GLY A 206 9.53 -0.48 15.89
N ILE A 207 8.53 -1.03 15.21
CA ILE A 207 7.75 -0.33 14.18
C ILE A 207 6.29 -0.23 14.61
N ILE A 208 5.75 0.98 14.58
CA ILE A 208 4.32 1.25 14.67
C ILE A 208 3.75 1.27 13.26
N ILE A 209 2.73 0.46 12.99
CA ILE A 209 1.88 0.60 11.81
C ILE A 209 0.70 1.48 12.21
N ALA A 210 0.72 2.75 11.77
CA ALA A 210 -0.32 3.69 12.17
C ALA A 210 -1.65 3.43 11.48
N ASP A 211 -1.60 3.20 10.20
CA ASP A 211 -2.72 2.78 9.36
C ASP A 211 -2.21 1.93 8.19
N THR A 212 -3.13 1.24 7.56
CA THR A 212 -2.86 0.47 6.35
C THR A 212 -4.10 0.38 5.48
N LYS A 213 -3.88 0.16 4.20
CA LYS A 213 -4.88 -0.10 3.19
C LYS A 213 -4.72 -1.53 2.69
N PHE A 214 -5.79 -2.32 2.78
CA PHE A 214 -5.89 -3.63 2.18
C PHE A 214 -6.77 -3.60 0.94
N GLU A 215 -6.50 -4.50 0.02
CA GLU A 215 -7.33 -4.75 -1.14
C GLU A 215 -7.76 -6.20 -1.17
N PHE A 216 -9.01 -6.43 -1.59
CA PHE A 216 -9.60 -7.75 -1.65
C PHE A 216 -10.22 -8.02 -3.01
N GLY A 217 -10.31 -9.29 -3.34
CA GLY A 217 -11.06 -9.79 -4.48
C GLY A 217 -11.81 -11.06 -4.13
N LEU A 218 -12.71 -11.47 -5.00
CA LEU A 218 -13.42 -12.75 -4.90
C LEU A 218 -12.80 -13.75 -5.90
N ASP A 219 -12.55 -14.96 -5.43
CA ASP A 219 -12.16 -16.05 -6.30
C ASP A 219 -13.37 -16.61 -7.08
N LYS A 220 -13.13 -17.63 -7.92
CA LYS A 220 -14.19 -18.28 -8.73
C LYS A 220 -15.30 -18.94 -7.89
N ALA A 221 -15.03 -19.26 -6.62
CA ALA A 221 -15.98 -19.81 -5.67
C ALA A 221 -16.69 -18.75 -4.82
N GLY A 222 -16.40 -17.46 -5.05
CA GLY A 222 -16.96 -16.34 -4.30
C GLY A 222 -16.31 -16.12 -2.92
N ARG A 223 -15.17 -16.75 -2.65
CA ARG A 223 -14.45 -16.58 -1.38
C ARG A 223 -13.63 -15.29 -1.38
N LEU A 224 -13.62 -14.61 -0.24
CA LEU A 224 -12.81 -13.42 -0.02
C LEU A 224 -11.32 -13.79 0.01
N VAL A 225 -10.50 -13.06 -0.77
CA VAL A 225 -9.05 -13.27 -0.92
C VAL A 225 -8.33 -11.94 -0.78
N LEU A 226 -7.30 -11.88 0.06
CA LEU A 226 -6.41 -10.73 0.19
C LEU A 226 -5.51 -10.63 -1.03
N MET A 227 -5.43 -9.43 -1.62
CA MET A 227 -4.70 -9.21 -2.86
C MET A 227 -3.86 -7.92 -2.82
N ASP A 228 -3.16 -7.66 -3.91
CA ASP A 228 -2.32 -6.50 -4.17
C ASP A 228 -1.07 -6.45 -3.28
N ASP A 229 -0.57 -5.29 -2.88
CA ASP A 229 0.51 -5.20 -1.89
C ASP A 229 -0.06 -5.07 -0.48
N VAL A 230 0.60 -5.73 0.46
CA VAL A 230 0.11 -5.82 1.83
C VAL A 230 1.12 -5.23 2.79
N LEU A 231 0.68 -4.22 3.56
CA LEU A 231 1.46 -3.65 4.66
C LEU A 231 2.85 -3.18 4.21
N THR A 232 2.96 -2.63 3.00
CA THR A 232 4.19 -2.01 2.53
C THR A 232 4.22 -0.53 2.91
N PRO A 233 5.38 0.14 2.87
CA PRO A 233 5.45 1.59 3.02
C PRO A 233 4.70 2.38 1.94
N ASP A 234 4.21 1.73 0.88
CA ASP A 234 3.33 2.35 -0.11
C ASP A 234 1.85 2.32 0.29
N SER A 235 1.43 1.30 1.02
CA SER A 235 0.05 1.10 1.49
C SER A 235 -0.15 1.41 2.99
N SER A 236 0.91 1.70 3.75
CA SER A 236 0.87 1.85 5.21
C SER A 236 1.76 2.99 5.69
N ARG A 237 1.40 3.59 6.84
CA ARG A 237 2.29 4.48 7.58
C ARG A 237 3.08 3.69 8.61
N TYR A 238 4.40 3.73 8.48
CA TYR A 238 5.36 3.08 9.35
C TYR A 238 6.15 4.10 10.15
N TRP A 239 6.03 4.06 11.48
CA TRP A 239 6.75 4.96 12.38
C TRP A 239 7.74 4.21 13.26
N PRO A 240 8.94 4.77 13.52
CA PRO A 240 9.82 4.25 14.56
C PRO A 240 9.15 4.38 15.94
N ALA A 241 8.99 3.26 16.65
CA ALA A 241 8.37 3.28 17.97
C ALA A 241 9.19 4.10 18.99
N GLU A 242 10.51 4.12 18.83
CA GLU A 242 11.47 4.82 19.71
C GLU A 242 11.35 6.35 19.66
N SER A 243 10.87 6.92 18.54
CA SER A 243 10.75 8.36 18.35
C SER A 243 9.30 8.84 18.21
N TYR A 244 8.34 7.96 18.49
CA TYR A 244 6.93 8.29 18.44
C TYR A 244 6.52 9.21 19.58
N VAL A 245 5.89 10.35 19.24
CA VAL A 245 5.35 11.32 20.19
C VAL A 245 3.99 11.78 19.72
N VAL A 246 2.99 11.70 20.60
CA VAL A 246 1.62 12.22 20.33
C VAL A 246 1.65 13.74 20.13
N GLY A 247 0.84 14.24 19.22
CA GLY A 247 0.74 15.67 18.89
C GLY A 247 1.75 16.16 17.86
N GLN A 248 2.68 15.31 17.43
CA GLN A 248 3.68 15.62 16.41
C GLN A 248 3.50 14.73 15.17
N ASN A 249 4.07 15.14 14.04
CA ASN A 249 4.23 14.25 12.90
C ASN A 249 5.40 13.31 13.20
N PRO A 250 5.18 12.00 13.39
CA PRO A 250 6.28 11.08 13.67
C PRO A 250 7.22 10.99 12.46
N PRO A 251 8.52 10.78 12.68
CA PRO A 251 9.41 10.32 11.62
C PRO A 251 8.81 9.07 10.95
N SER A 252 9.06 8.88 9.66
CA SER A 252 8.40 7.82 8.91
C SER A 252 9.39 7.03 8.07
N TYR A 253 9.11 5.74 7.89
CA TYR A 253 9.80 4.84 6.94
C TYR A 253 9.07 4.74 5.59
N ASP A 254 7.98 5.48 5.43
CA ASP A 254 7.16 5.50 4.22
C ASP A 254 7.47 6.72 3.33
N LYS A 255 6.54 7.05 2.44
CA LYS A 255 6.64 8.19 1.51
C LYS A 255 6.59 9.57 2.18
N GLN A 256 6.48 9.69 3.49
CA GLN A 256 6.28 11.00 4.13
C GLN A 256 7.46 11.92 3.87
N PHE A 257 8.71 11.40 3.92
CA PHE A 257 9.89 12.19 3.58
C PHE A 257 9.80 12.79 2.16
N LEU A 258 9.37 11.99 1.18
CA LEU A 258 9.16 12.47 -0.18
C LEU A 258 8.03 13.49 -0.24
N ARG A 259 6.92 13.26 0.45
CA ARG A 259 5.78 14.19 0.51
C ARG A 259 6.18 15.53 1.13
N ASP A 260 6.92 15.51 2.23
CA ASP A 260 7.39 16.73 2.92
C ASP A 260 8.29 17.57 1.99
N TRP A 261 9.16 16.93 1.23
CA TRP A 261 9.97 17.61 0.22
C TRP A 261 9.09 18.20 -0.90
N LEU A 262 8.11 17.42 -1.40
CA LEU A 262 7.19 17.85 -2.46
C LEU A 262 6.33 19.06 -2.05
N GLU A 263 5.98 19.19 -0.77
CA GLU A 263 5.27 20.38 -0.24
C GLU A 263 6.10 21.68 -0.41
N THR A 264 7.42 21.57 -0.49
CA THR A 264 8.34 22.72 -0.69
C THR A 264 8.79 22.86 -2.14
N ALA A 265 8.46 21.90 -3.00
CA ALA A 265 8.93 21.86 -4.38
C ALA A 265 8.26 22.91 -5.24
N GLN A 266 8.99 23.36 -6.28
CA GLN A 266 8.50 24.35 -7.25
C GLN A 266 8.57 23.81 -8.67
N VAL A 267 7.58 24.19 -9.50
CA VAL A 267 7.57 23.96 -10.94
C VAL A 267 7.35 25.30 -11.64
N GLY A 268 8.26 25.64 -12.54
CA GLY A 268 8.19 26.94 -13.24
C GLY A 268 8.28 28.17 -12.32
N GLY A 269 8.95 28.05 -11.16
CA GLY A 269 9.11 29.14 -10.17
C GLY A 269 7.89 29.38 -9.27
N LYS A 270 6.90 28.50 -9.30
CA LYS A 270 5.73 28.53 -8.40
C LYS A 270 5.68 27.27 -7.54
N PRO A 271 5.10 27.33 -6.32
CA PRO A 271 4.84 26.13 -5.54
C PRO A 271 4.10 25.08 -6.41
N TRP A 272 4.50 23.81 -6.30
CA TRP A 272 3.84 22.75 -7.04
C TRP A 272 2.42 22.54 -6.53
N ASP A 273 1.46 22.50 -7.43
CA ASP A 273 0.02 22.40 -7.16
C ASP A 273 -0.49 20.95 -7.05
N LYS A 274 0.45 19.97 -6.99
CA LYS A 274 0.17 18.53 -6.92
C LYS A 274 -0.49 17.95 -8.18
N THR A 275 -0.32 18.63 -9.31
CA THR A 275 -0.77 18.16 -10.63
C THR A 275 0.43 17.90 -11.56
N PRO A 276 0.30 17.09 -12.62
CA PRO A 276 1.34 16.95 -13.63
C PRO A 276 1.65 18.29 -14.34
N PRO A 277 2.93 18.58 -14.66
CA PRO A 277 4.08 17.70 -14.50
C PRO A 277 4.63 17.66 -13.05
N ALA A 278 5.13 16.50 -12.65
CA ALA A 278 5.81 16.36 -11.37
C ALA A 278 7.10 17.16 -11.30
N PRO A 279 7.48 17.70 -10.11
CA PRO A 279 8.80 18.28 -9.93
C PRO A 279 9.87 17.20 -10.07
N ARG A 280 11.03 17.59 -10.61
CA ARG A 280 12.18 16.70 -10.76
C ARG A 280 12.77 16.38 -9.38
N LEU A 281 12.92 15.10 -9.06
CA LEU A 281 13.46 14.66 -7.77
C LEU A 281 15.01 14.84 -7.76
N PRO A 282 15.56 15.58 -6.78
CA PRO A 282 17.00 15.63 -6.57
C PRO A 282 17.54 14.25 -6.16
N LYS A 283 18.79 13.97 -6.53
CA LYS A 283 19.48 12.71 -6.19
C LYS A 283 19.43 12.41 -4.69
N GLU A 284 19.61 13.41 -3.85
CA GLU A 284 19.56 13.28 -2.40
C GLU A 284 18.17 12.81 -1.90
N VAL A 285 17.08 13.30 -2.50
CA VAL A 285 15.71 12.90 -2.15
C VAL A 285 15.48 11.45 -2.55
N ILE A 286 15.94 11.05 -3.74
CA ILE A 286 15.87 9.67 -4.23
C ILE A 286 16.61 8.72 -3.27
N GLU A 287 17.87 9.04 -2.93
CA GLU A 287 18.71 8.22 -2.07
C GLU A 287 18.15 8.11 -0.65
N LYS A 288 17.68 9.20 -0.05
CA LYS A 288 17.04 9.19 1.27
C LYS A 288 15.74 8.40 1.28
N THR A 289 14.92 8.54 0.24
CA THR A 289 13.68 7.75 0.11
C THR A 289 13.98 6.25 0.02
N ALA A 290 14.95 5.86 -0.82
CA ALA A 290 15.41 4.47 -0.92
C ALA A 290 15.92 3.94 0.42
N ALA A 291 16.72 4.74 1.14
CA ALA A 291 17.26 4.37 2.46
C ALA A 291 16.16 4.12 3.50
N LYS A 292 15.10 4.94 3.50
CA LYS A 292 13.95 4.77 4.41
C LYS A 292 13.19 3.46 4.14
N TYR A 293 12.94 3.12 2.89
CA TYR A 293 12.34 1.84 2.53
C TYR A 293 13.23 0.65 2.93
N GLN A 294 14.56 0.76 2.71
CA GLN A 294 15.50 -0.27 3.10
C GLN A 294 15.57 -0.44 4.63
N GLU A 295 15.50 0.64 5.39
CA GLU A 295 15.47 0.61 6.85
C GLU A 295 14.23 -0.13 7.36
N ALA A 296 13.05 0.15 6.81
CA ALA A 296 11.81 -0.56 7.14
C ALA A 296 11.94 -2.08 6.92
N LEU A 297 12.46 -2.47 5.73
CA LEU A 297 12.68 -3.87 5.39
C LEU A 297 13.62 -4.55 6.39
N THR A 298 14.77 -3.91 6.67
CA THR A 298 15.80 -4.48 7.56
C THR A 298 15.25 -4.66 8.96
N ARG A 299 14.52 -3.68 9.51
CA ARG A 299 13.93 -3.79 10.85
C ARG A 299 12.88 -4.90 10.95
N LEU A 300 12.03 -5.05 9.94
CA LEU A 300 10.98 -6.07 9.95
C LEU A 300 11.52 -7.50 9.78
N MET A 301 12.46 -7.68 8.87
CA MET A 301 12.92 -9.01 8.45
C MET A 301 14.25 -9.43 9.09
N GLY A 302 15.05 -8.44 9.55
CA GLY A 302 16.34 -8.70 10.22
C GLY A 302 16.16 -9.02 11.66
#